data_cffc5d79346bec4caab53e3f4ff545af
#
_entry.id   cffc5d79346bec4caab53e3f4ff545af
#
_cell.length_a   1.000
_cell.length_b   1.000
_cell.length_c   1.000
_cell.angle_alpha   90.00
_cell.angle_beta   90.00
_cell.angle_gamma   90.00
#
_symmetry.space_group_name_H-M   'P 1'
#
loop_
_entity.id
_entity.type
_entity.pdbx_description
1 polymer ?
#
loop_
_entity_poly.entity_id
_entity_poly.type
_entity_poly.pdbx_seq_one_letter_code
_entity_poly.pdbx_strand_id
1 'polypeptide(L)'
;MAHFLPLRGAAALSESRRVRLQVQLEQAATGLAVLDAEYWYFVESEDDFSSLEQQRLKALLEIPENYASAPADELFLVVPRFGTISPWASKATDIARNCGFSGIRRIERGIAYRVRGSALDRIFIASRLHDRMTESVLSSVAEAATLFCHVEPQPLMTVDLLRKGREALVEANRELGLALSDDEIDYLTDNFRRLGRDPTDVELMMFAQANSEHCRHKIFNANWTVDGKEQAFSLFGMIRETHKAHPEGTVVAYSDNAAVIEGAAVKRFVPGLF
;
A
#
# COMPACT_ATOMS: atom_id res chain seq x y z
N MET A 1 -28.12 6.39 -8.03
CA MET A 1 -26.84 7.00 -7.53
C MET A 1 -26.27 6.03 -6.50
N ALA A 2 -24.97 5.93 -6.40
CA ALA A 2 -24.39 5.10 -5.33
C ALA A 2 -24.67 5.75 -3.96
N HIS A 3 -25.02 4.94 -2.97
CA HIS A 3 -25.31 5.38 -1.61
C HIS A 3 -24.06 5.24 -0.75
N PHE A 4 -23.79 6.26 0.06
CA PHE A 4 -22.63 6.31 0.97
C PHE A 4 -23.10 6.19 2.41
N LEU A 5 -22.66 5.13 3.10
CA LEU A 5 -22.99 4.88 4.50
C LEU A 5 -21.72 4.86 5.35
N PRO A 6 -21.44 5.90 6.14
CA PRO A 6 -20.37 5.88 7.13
C PRO A 6 -20.85 5.21 8.42
N LEU A 7 -20.08 4.25 8.92
CA LEU A 7 -20.38 3.53 10.15
C LEU A 7 -19.21 3.70 11.12
N ARG A 8 -19.50 4.13 12.32
CA ARG A 8 -18.53 4.28 13.38
C ARG A 8 -18.30 2.95 14.07
N GLY A 9 -17.03 2.53 14.18
CA GLY A 9 -16.62 1.25 14.74
C GLY A 9 -16.10 1.33 16.19
N ALA A 10 -15.40 0.29 16.60
CA ALA A 10 -14.77 0.18 17.91
C ALA A 10 -13.45 0.95 17.99
N ALA A 11 -12.83 0.97 19.19
CA ALA A 11 -11.50 1.51 19.41
C ALA A 11 -10.47 0.85 18.47
N ALA A 12 -9.69 1.67 17.76
CA ALA A 12 -8.68 1.21 16.82
C ALA A 12 -7.32 0.91 17.48
N LEU A 13 -7.07 1.47 18.64
CA LEU A 13 -5.85 1.29 19.41
C LEU A 13 -6.12 0.68 20.78
N SER A 14 -5.28 -0.25 21.19
CA SER A 14 -5.20 -0.66 22.59
C SER A 14 -4.66 0.51 23.43
N GLU A 15 -4.96 0.50 24.73
CA GLU A 15 -4.49 1.54 25.66
C GLU A 15 -2.96 1.71 25.58
N SER A 16 -2.20 0.63 25.53
CA SER A 16 -0.74 0.69 25.41
C SER A 16 -0.24 1.34 24.12
N ARG A 17 -0.93 1.12 23.00
CA ARG A 17 -0.61 1.76 21.72
C ARG A 17 -0.99 3.24 21.74
N ARG A 18 -2.12 3.58 22.33
CA ARG A 18 -2.56 4.95 22.49
C ARG A 18 -1.56 5.76 23.32
N VAL A 19 -1.13 5.23 24.47
CA VAL A 19 -0.12 5.87 25.32
C VAL A 19 1.21 6.04 24.59
N ARG A 20 1.66 5.03 23.84
CA ARG A 20 2.90 5.15 23.03
C ARG A 20 2.80 6.26 21.99
N LEU A 21 1.68 6.32 21.25
CA LEU A 21 1.42 7.36 20.26
C LEU A 21 1.39 8.74 20.92
N GLN A 22 0.73 8.85 22.08
CA GLN A 22 0.70 10.05 22.89
C GLN A 22 2.11 10.58 23.18
N VAL A 23 2.97 9.74 23.72
CA VAL A 23 4.38 10.10 24.04
C VAL A 23 5.15 10.55 22.80
N GLN A 24 4.95 9.90 21.65
CA GLN A 24 5.60 10.29 20.40
C GLN A 24 5.16 11.67 19.91
N LEU A 25 3.89 12.01 20.07
CA LEU A 25 3.37 13.30 19.65
C LEU A 25 3.71 14.42 20.64
N GLU A 26 3.75 14.13 21.94
CA GLU A 26 4.14 15.09 22.99
C GLU A 26 5.61 15.53 22.90
N GLN A 27 6.50 14.68 22.36
CA GLN A 27 7.89 15.07 22.10
C GLN A 27 8.01 16.23 21.11
N ALA A 28 7.00 16.45 20.31
CA ALA A 28 6.98 17.44 19.25
C ALA A 28 6.03 18.61 19.49
N ALA A 29 5.01 18.46 20.33
CA ALA A 29 4.04 19.49 20.65
C ALA A 29 3.63 19.38 22.11
N THR A 30 4.06 20.34 22.93
CA THR A 30 3.74 20.38 24.37
C THR A 30 2.23 20.53 24.57
N GLY A 31 1.63 19.68 25.39
CA GLY A 31 0.21 19.76 25.74
C GLY A 31 -0.76 19.12 24.73
N LEU A 32 -0.24 18.39 23.75
CA LEU A 32 -1.05 17.59 22.84
C LEU A 32 -1.53 16.32 23.54
N ALA A 33 -2.81 15.99 23.39
CA ALA A 33 -3.38 14.74 23.87
C ALA A 33 -4.12 13.99 22.75
N VAL A 34 -3.78 12.73 22.54
CA VAL A 34 -4.59 11.79 21.74
C VAL A 34 -5.66 11.22 22.65
N LEU A 35 -6.88 11.66 22.47
CA LEU A 35 -7.99 11.29 23.35
C LEU A 35 -8.59 9.95 22.98
N ASP A 36 -8.68 9.68 21.66
CA ASP A 36 -9.34 8.50 21.14
C ASP A 36 -8.82 8.18 19.74
N ALA A 37 -8.89 6.90 19.37
CA ALA A 37 -8.66 6.42 18.02
C ALA A 37 -9.67 5.31 17.73
N GLU A 38 -10.54 5.52 16.77
CA GLU A 38 -11.67 4.65 16.48
C GLU A 38 -11.69 4.24 15.00
N TYR A 39 -12.10 3.04 14.71
CA TYR A 39 -12.36 2.61 13.35
C TYR A 39 -13.60 3.32 12.79
N TRP A 40 -13.52 3.63 11.49
CA TRP A 40 -14.66 4.02 10.68
C TRP A 40 -14.71 3.13 9.46
N TYR A 41 -15.91 2.68 9.13
CA TYR A 41 -16.19 1.89 7.94
C TYR A 41 -17.02 2.73 6.99
N PHE A 42 -16.61 2.74 5.74
CA PHE A 42 -17.24 3.48 4.66
C PHE A 42 -17.78 2.47 3.67
N VAL A 43 -19.08 2.51 3.44
CA VAL A 43 -19.77 1.53 2.59
C VAL A 43 -20.38 2.25 1.41
N GLU A 44 -20.03 1.80 0.21
CA GLU A 44 -20.67 2.18 -1.04
C GLU A 44 -21.62 1.04 -1.46
N SER A 45 -22.87 1.38 -1.75
CA SER A 45 -23.91 0.43 -2.18
C SER A 45 -24.73 0.97 -3.33
N GLU A 46 -25.42 0.07 -4.03
CA GLU A 46 -26.34 0.43 -5.12
C GLU A 46 -27.60 1.08 -4.59
N ASP A 47 -28.13 0.55 -3.49
CA ASP A 47 -29.34 0.99 -2.84
C ASP A 47 -29.10 1.37 -1.38
N ASP A 48 -30.06 2.08 -0.79
CA ASP A 48 -30.07 2.35 0.64
C ASP A 48 -30.31 1.09 1.46
N PHE A 49 -29.67 1.01 2.60
CA PHE A 49 -29.88 -0.08 3.53
C PHE A 49 -31.12 0.13 4.38
N SER A 50 -31.97 -0.89 4.45
CA SER A 50 -33.01 -0.97 5.47
C SER A 50 -32.41 -1.01 6.87
N SER A 51 -33.20 -0.67 7.90
CA SER A 51 -32.75 -0.73 9.29
C SER A 51 -32.23 -2.10 9.71
N LEU A 52 -32.85 -3.18 9.20
CA LEU A 52 -32.44 -4.55 9.47
C LEU A 52 -31.09 -4.88 8.81
N GLU A 53 -30.89 -4.46 7.56
CA GLU A 53 -29.61 -4.66 6.87
C GLU A 53 -28.49 -3.87 7.53
N GLN A 54 -28.73 -2.63 7.95
CA GLN A 54 -27.76 -1.86 8.71
C GLN A 54 -27.38 -2.55 10.03
N GLN A 55 -28.35 -3.12 10.74
CA GLN A 55 -28.07 -3.86 11.97
C GLN A 55 -27.24 -5.13 11.70
N ARG A 56 -27.57 -5.89 10.65
CA ARG A 56 -26.81 -7.06 10.24
C ARG A 56 -25.39 -6.70 9.79
N LEU A 57 -25.24 -5.60 9.04
CA LEU A 57 -23.94 -5.12 8.59
C LEU A 57 -23.07 -4.65 9.78
N LYS A 58 -23.66 -3.96 10.75
CA LYS A 58 -22.98 -3.58 12.01
C LYS A 58 -22.52 -4.81 12.79
N ALA A 59 -23.35 -5.85 12.87
CA ALA A 59 -22.98 -7.11 13.51
C ALA A 59 -21.83 -7.81 12.77
N LEU A 60 -21.85 -7.84 11.41
CA LEU A 60 -20.79 -8.41 10.59
C LEU A 60 -19.45 -7.67 10.76
N LEU A 61 -19.50 -6.35 10.92
CA LEU A 61 -18.33 -5.49 11.13
C LEU A 61 -17.93 -5.37 12.61
N GLU A 62 -18.59 -6.12 13.50
CA GLU A 62 -18.34 -6.10 14.95
C GLU A 62 -18.43 -4.69 15.57
N ILE A 63 -19.38 -3.89 15.08
CA ILE A 63 -19.58 -2.51 15.54
C ILE A 63 -20.36 -2.52 16.85
N PRO A 64 -19.81 -1.95 17.93
CA PRO A 64 -20.50 -1.88 19.22
C PRO A 64 -21.71 -0.92 19.15
N GLU A 65 -22.81 -1.28 19.82
CA GLU A 65 -24.02 -0.47 19.83
C GLU A 65 -23.83 0.88 20.53
N ASN A 66 -23.00 0.92 21.57
CA ASN A 66 -22.79 2.08 22.41
C ASN A 66 -21.28 2.40 22.54
N TYR A 67 -20.79 3.24 21.66
CA TYR A 67 -19.43 3.77 21.76
C TYR A 67 -19.49 5.30 21.84
N ALA A 68 -19.17 5.86 23.03
CA ALA A 68 -19.10 7.29 23.23
C ALA A 68 -17.71 7.81 22.78
N SER A 69 -17.68 8.84 21.94
CA SER A 69 -16.40 9.50 21.62
C SER A 69 -16.10 10.61 22.60
N ALA A 70 -14.81 10.77 22.88
CA ALA A 70 -14.34 11.93 23.62
C ALA A 70 -14.50 13.21 22.76
N PRO A 71 -14.91 14.35 23.35
CA PRO A 71 -14.86 15.63 22.67
C PRO A 71 -13.40 15.97 22.37
N ALA A 72 -13.13 16.41 21.15
CA ALA A 72 -11.78 16.73 20.69
C ALA A 72 -11.77 18.08 19.99
N ASP A 73 -10.60 18.73 19.94
CA ASP A 73 -10.43 19.99 19.24
C ASP A 73 -10.27 19.76 17.74
N GLU A 74 -9.58 18.67 17.36
CA GLU A 74 -9.38 18.29 15.96
C GLU A 74 -9.59 16.80 15.69
N LEU A 75 -10.06 16.53 14.48
CA LEU A 75 -10.20 15.21 13.89
C LEU A 75 -9.14 15.00 12.79
N PHE A 76 -8.43 13.87 12.86
CA PHE A 76 -7.57 13.36 11.81
C PHE A 76 -8.13 12.00 11.38
N LEU A 77 -8.82 11.98 10.26
CA LEU A 77 -9.36 10.74 9.71
C LEU A 77 -8.39 10.18 8.70
N VAL A 78 -7.65 9.15 9.10
CA VAL A 78 -6.71 8.43 8.26
C VAL A 78 -7.47 7.37 7.47
N VAL A 79 -7.38 7.44 6.16
CA VAL A 79 -8.07 6.56 5.21
C VAL A 79 -7.07 6.03 4.17
N PRO A 80 -7.40 4.95 3.45
CA PRO A 80 -6.59 4.52 2.31
C PRO A 80 -6.41 5.63 1.28
N ARG A 81 -5.28 5.60 0.58
CA ARG A 81 -4.96 6.59 -0.44
C ARG A 81 -6.04 6.65 -1.52
N PHE A 82 -6.42 7.85 -1.92
CA PHE A 82 -7.38 8.06 -3.00
C PHE A 82 -6.95 7.39 -4.31
N GLY A 83 -7.92 6.88 -5.05
CA GLY A 83 -7.68 6.17 -6.30
C GLY A 83 -7.17 4.73 -6.13
N THR A 84 -7.06 4.22 -4.89
CA THR A 84 -6.66 2.85 -4.62
C THR A 84 -7.77 2.07 -3.92
N ILE A 85 -7.70 0.75 -3.99
CA ILE A 85 -8.53 -0.17 -3.21
C ILE A 85 -7.62 -0.84 -2.18
N SER A 86 -7.94 -0.71 -0.90
CA SER A 86 -7.11 -1.32 0.14
C SER A 86 -7.20 -2.86 0.09
N PRO A 87 -6.14 -3.59 0.46
CA PRO A 87 -6.20 -5.05 0.57
C PRO A 87 -7.27 -5.53 1.55
N TRP A 88 -7.55 -4.74 2.59
CA TRP A 88 -8.62 -5.00 3.54
C TRP A 88 -10.01 -4.87 2.87
N ALA A 89 -10.21 -3.83 2.04
CA ALA A 89 -11.47 -3.57 1.34
C ALA A 89 -11.90 -4.72 0.44
N SER A 90 -10.97 -5.30 -0.32
CA SER A 90 -11.25 -6.44 -1.19
C SER A 90 -11.83 -7.61 -0.40
N LYS A 91 -11.20 -7.97 0.73
CA LYS A 91 -11.66 -9.07 1.58
C LYS A 91 -12.98 -8.76 2.29
N ALA A 92 -13.11 -7.56 2.86
CA ALA A 92 -14.33 -7.15 3.56
C ALA A 92 -15.53 -7.11 2.62
N THR A 93 -15.35 -6.60 1.41
CA THR A 93 -16.39 -6.55 0.38
C THR A 93 -16.82 -7.95 -0.04
N ASP A 94 -15.87 -8.86 -0.29
CA ASP A 94 -16.17 -10.25 -0.65
C ASP A 94 -16.93 -10.99 0.47
N ILE A 95 -16.48 -10.81 1.72
CA ILE A 95 -17.17 -11.40 2.88
C ILE A 95 -18.60 -10.87 2.99
N ALA A 96 -18.80 -9.55 2.87
CA ALA A 96 -20.11 -8.95 2.96
C ALA A 96 -21.05 -9.48 1.88
N ARG A 97 -20.58 -9.58 0.63
CA ARG A 97 -21.36 -10.17 -0.48
C ARG A 97 -21.74 -11.63 -0.20
N ASN A 98 -20.81 -12.44 0.29
CA ASN A 98 -21.05 -13.84 0.66
C ASN A 98 -22.05 -13.96 1.83
N CYS A 99 -22.12 -12.95 2.70
CA CYS A 99 -23.10 -12.85 3.79
C CYS A 99 -24.48 -12.30 3.34
N GLY A 100 -24.69 -12.13 2.04
CA GLY A 100 -25.98 -11.75 1.46
C GLY A 100 -26.16 -10.25 1.22
N PHE A 101 -25.10 -9.45 1.29
CA PHE A 101 -25.13 -8.03 0.94
C PHE A 101 -24.72 -7.81 -0.53
N SER A 102 -25.49 -8.33 -1.46
CA SER A 102 -25.17 -8.32 -2.91
C SER A 102 -25.05 -6.91 -3.50
N GLY A 103 -25.79 -5.92 -2.95
CA GLY A 103 -25.77 -4.52 -3.40
C GLY A 103 -24.54 -3.73 -2.93
N ILE A 104 -23.69 -4.28 -2.06
CA ILE A 104 -22.46 -3.60 -1.65
C ILE A 104 -21.44 -3.61 -2.79
N ARG A 105 -21.04 -2.42 -3.23
CA ARG A 105 -19.98 -2.23 -4.21
C ARG A 105 -18.61 -2.34 -3.59
N ARG A 106 -18.41 -1.63 -2.47
CA ARG A 106 -17.13 -1.58 -1.77
C ARG A 106 -17.30 -1.17 -0.32
N ILE A 107 -16.45 -1.77 0.55
CA ILE A 107 -16.30 -1.34 1.95
C ILE A 107 -14.85 -0.95 2.15
N GLU A 108 -14.62 0.25 2.67
CA GLU A 108 -13.30 0.72 3.12
C GLU A 108 -13.29 0.96 4.63
N ARG A 109 -12.10 0.97 5.21
CA ARG A 109 -11.90 1.24 6.63
C ARG A 109 -10.86 2.33 6.82
N GLY A 110 -11.16 3.27 7.73
CA GLY A 110 -10.22 4.28 8.20
C GLY A 110 -10.10 4.29 9.72
N ILE A 111 -9.20 5.12 10.22
CA ILE A 111 -9.04 5.38 11.66
C ILE A 111 -9.21 6.87 11.90
N ALA A 112 -10.15 7.21 12.77
CA ALA A 112 -10.36 8.58 13.22
C ALA A 112 -9.61 8.81 14.54
N TYR A 113 -8.59 9.65 14.49
CA TYR A 113 -7.87 10.11 15.68
C TYR A 113 -8.48 11.42 16.16
N ARG A 114 -8.85 11.45 17.44
CA ARG A 114 -9.34 12.64 18.12
C ARG A 114 -8.24 13.23 18.96
N VAL A 115 -7.85 14.45 18.65
CA VAL A 115 -6.69 15.11 19.25
C VAL A 115 -7.15 16.39 19.95
N ARG A 116 -6.60 16.64 21.13
CA ARG A 116 -6.76 17.89 21.88
C ARG A 116 -5.40 18.58 22.01
N GLY A 117 -5.40 19.89 21.90
CA GLY A 117 -4.20 20.69 22.12
C GLY A 117 -4.38 22.12 21.65
N SER A 118 -3.53 23.02 22.13
CA SER A 118 -3.49 24.41 21.68
C SER A 118 -2.46 24.55 20.56
N ALA A 119 -2.82 25.29 19.49
CA ALA A 119 -1.92 25.57 18.35
C ALA A 119 -1.35 24.30 17.69
N LEU A 120 -2.24 23.34 17.36
CA LEU A 120 -1.86 22.08 16.74
C LEU A 120 -1.25 22.30 15.35
N ASP A 121 -0.01 21.84 15.14
CA ASP A 121 0.57 21.71 13.81
C ASP A 121 -0.05 20.51 13.09
N ARG A 122 -1.12 20.76 12.32
CA ARG A 122 -1.86 19.73 11.61
C ARG A 122 -0.99 18.92 10.64
N ILE A 123 -0.05 19.57 9.95
CA ILE A 123 0.83 18.89 8.98
C ILE A 123 1.76 17.95 9.72
N PHE A 124 2.35 18.41 10.81
CA PHE A 124 3.23 17.59 11.63
C PHE A 124 2.49 16.38 12.21
N ILE A 125 1.34 16.60 12.87
CA ILE A 125 0.55 15.54 13.48
C ILE A 125 0.12 14.51 12.42
N ALA A 126 -0.43 14.97 11.30
CA ALA A 126 -0.81 14.10 10.19
C ALA A 126 0.37 13.24 9.72
N SER A 127 1.58 13.81 9.60
CA SER A 127 2.77 13.07 9.18
C SER A 127 3.18 11.93 10.11
N ARG A 128 2.71 11.94 11.36
CA ARG A 128 2.96 10.90 12.38
C ARG A 128 1.83 9.88 12.49
N LEU A 129 0.65 10.23 12.00
CA LEU A 129 -0.54 9.39 12.11
C LEU A 129 -0.76 8.50 10.89
N HIS A 130 -0.17 8.82 9.74
CA HIS A 130 -0.43 8.08 8.50
C HIS A 130 0.85 7.75 7.72
N ASP A 131 0.78 6.71 6.91
CA ASP A 131 1.78 6.38 5.90
C ASP A 131 1.49 7.17 4.62
N ARG A 132 2.38 8.11 4.26
CA ARG A 132 2.24 8.95 3.07
C ARG A 132 2.15 8.20 1.75
N MET A 133 2.61 6.94 1.69
CA MET A 133 2.60 6.13 0.48
C MET A 133 1.25 5.44 0.25
N THR A 134 0.57 5.04 1.33
CA THR A 134 -0.61 4.19 1.28
C THR A 134 -1.87 4.82 1.87
N GLU A 135 -1.74 5.98 2.53
CA GLU A 135 -2.84 6.61 3.26
C GLU A 135 -2.95 8.11 2.96
N SER A 136 -4.12 8.64 3.27
CA SER A 136 -4.46 10.07 3.21
C SER A 136 -5.15 10.49 4.50
N VAL A 137 -5.06 11.78 4.86
CA VAL A 137 -5.68 12.33 6.07
C VAL A 137 -6.76 13.32 5.69
N LEU A 138 -7.97 13.09 6.19
CA LEU A 138 -9.15 13.93 6.01
C LEU A 138 -9.48 14.69 7.28
N SER A 139 -10.26 15.75 7.14
CA SER A 139 -10.71 16.61 8.23
C SER A 139 -12.11 16.25 8.74
N SER A 140 -12.88 15.53 7.94
CA SER A 140 -14.24 15.13 8.28
C SER A 140 -14.60 13.75 7.73
N VAL A 141 -15.62 13.14 8.35
CA VAL A 141 -16.17 11.84 7.90
C VAL A 141 -16.84 11.96 6.53
N ALA A 142 -17.46 13.11 6.25
CA ALA A 142 -18.16 13.34 5.00
C ALA A 142 -17.19 13.33 3.79
N GLU A 143 -15.97 13.83 3.96
CA GLU A 143 -14.94 13.80 2.91
C GLU A 143 -14.58 12.38 2.47
N ALA A 144 -14.80 11.36 3.32
CA ALA A 144 -14.49 9.97 2.98
C ALA A 144 -15.33 9.41 1.80
N ALA A 145 -16.43 10.07 1.42
CA ALA A 145 -17.16 9.74 0.20
C ALA A 145 -16.27 9.82 -1.06
N THR A 146 -15.21 10.64 -1.03
CA THR A 146 -14.25 10.75 -2.13
C THR A 146 -13.43 9.47 -2.37
N LEU A 147 -13.37 8.54 -1.39
CA LEU A 147 -12.75 7.23 -1.57
C LEU A 147 -13.37 6.42 -2.71
N PHE A 148 -14.65 6.67 -2.99
CA PHE A 148 -15.45 5.95 -3.99
C PHE A 148 -15.60 6.73 -5.30
N CYS A 149 -14.99 7.92 -5.39
CA CYS A 149 -14.99 8.66 -6.64
C CYS A 149 -14.22 7.88 -7.69
N HIS A 150 -14.89 7.61 -8.81
CA HIS A 150 -14.24 7.05 -9.98
C HIS A 150 -13.47 8.18 -10.70
N VAL A 151 -12.19 7.95 -10.90
CA VAL A 151 -11.37 8.84 -11.74
C VAL A 151 -11.31 8.23 -13.12
N GLU A 152 -11.73 9.00 -14.14
CA GLU A 152 -11.62 8.57 -15.53
C GLU A 152 -10.13 8.29 -15.85
N PRO A 153 -9.84 7.15 -16.51
CA PRO A 153 -8.49 6.83 -16.89
C PRO A 153 -7.93 7.89 -17.85
N GLN A 154 -6.63 8.15 -17.74
CA GLN A 154 -5.95 8.99 -18.71
C GLN A 154 -6.03 8.34 -20.10
N PRO A 155 -6.08 9.15 -21.17
CA PRO A 155 -6.05 8.61 -22.53
C PRO A 155 -4.79 7.77 -22.75
N LEU A 156 -4.94 6.64 -23.45
CA LEU A 156 -3.82 5.83 -23.87
C LEU A 156 -2.93 6.65 -24.82
N MET A 157 -1.65 6.77 -24.49
CA MET A 157 -0.68 7.47 -25.32
C MET A 157 0.19 6.48 -26.10
N THR A 158 0.56 6.85 -27.31
CA THR A 158 1.52 6.11 -28.13
C THR A 158 2.80 6.90 -28.30
N VAL A 159 3.94 6.22 -28.25
CA VAL A 159 5.26 6.81 -28.44
C VAL A 159 5.67 6.62 -29.90
N ASP A 160 5.82 7.67 -30.65
CA ASP A 160 6.04 7.73 -32.10
C ASP A 160 7.43 7.18 -32.52
N LEU A 161 7.61 5.90 -32.28
CA LEU A 161 8.86 5.17 -32.53
C LEU A 161 9.12 4.99 -34.04
N LEU A 162 8.09 4.60 -34.79
CA LEU A 162 8.28 4.28 -36.21
C LEU A 162 8.75 5.50 -37.01
N ARG A 163 8.32 6.70 -36.65
CA ARG A 163 8.69 7.95 -37.33
C ARG A 163 9.95 8.58 -36.76
N LYS A 164 10.07 8.67 -35.42
CA LYS A 164 11.17 9.38 -34.75
C LYS A 164 12.36 8.46 -34.41
N GLY A 165 12.18 7.16 -34.53
CA GLY A 165 13.22 6.18 -34.20
C GLY A 165 13.49 6.02 -32.71
N ARG A 166 14.67 5.51 -32.39
CA ARG A 166 15.14 5.24 -31.02
C ARG A 166 14.98 6.43 -30.06
N GLU A 167 15.18 7.63 -30.55
CA GLU A 167 15.11 8.85 -29.74
C GLU A 167 13.74 9.06 -29.09
N ALA A 168 12.66 8.60 -29.72
CA ALA A 168 11.33 8.62 -29.11
C ALA A 168 11.25 7.79 -27.83
N LEU A 169 11.93 6.65 -27.80
CA LEU A 169 11.99 5.81 -26.57
C LEU A 169 12.92 6.40 -25.51
N VAL A 170 14.01 7.06 -25.90
CA VAL A 170 14.89 7.78 -24.97
C VAL A 170 14.12 8.91 -24.28
N GLU A 171 13.34 9.66 -25.03
CA GLU A 171 12.51 10.73 -24.51
C GLU A 171 11.42 10.18 -23.57
N ALA A 172 10.69 9.14 -24.00
CA ALA A 172 9.67 8.47 -23.19
C ALA A 172 10.27 7.84 -21.92
N ASN A 173 11.45 7.25 -21.99
CA ASN A 173 12.17 6.70 -20.83
C ASN A 173 12.38 7.77 -19.74
N ARG A 174 12.76 8.98 -20.16
CA ARG A 174 12.95 10.11 -19.24
C ARG A 174 11.63 10.67 -18.72
N GLU A 175 10.65 10.89 -19.59
CA GLU A 175 9.37 11.51 -19.23
C GLU A 175 8.51 10.63 -18.35
N LEU A 176 8.47 9.33 -18.63
CA LEU A 176 7.70 8.35 -17.87
C LEU A 176 8.48 7.74 -16.70
N GLY A 177 9.77 8.07 -16.56
CA GLY A 177 10.61 7.55 -15.47
C GLY A 177 10.81 6.03 -15.51
N LEU A 178 10.96 5.43 -16.70
CA LEU A 178 10.98 3.98 -16.89
C LEU A 178 12.27 3.33 -16.41
N ALA A 179 13.36 4.08 -16.30
CA ALA A 179 14.70 3.59 -15.93
C ALA A 179 15.23 2.45 -16.83
N LEU A 180 14.93 2.50 -18.12
CA LEU A 180 15.42 1.56 -19.11
C LEU A 180 16.91 1.80 -19.41
N SER A 181 17.68 0.72 -19.54
CA SER A 181 19.04 0.75 -20.04
C SER A 181 19.09 0.96 -21.57
N ASP A 182 20.26 1.30 -22.10
CA ASP A 182 20.44 1.46 -23.56
C ASP A 182 20.12 0.17 -24.31
N ASP A 183 20.56 -0.99 -23.80
CA ASP A 183 20.26 -2.30 -24.38
C ASP A 183 18.75 -2.62 -24.40
N GLU A 184 18.02 -2.19 -23.38
CA GLU A 184 16.57 -2.37 -23.30
C GLU A 184 15.82 -1.45 -24.27
N ILE A 185 16.32 -0.23 -24.44
CA ILE A 185 15.80 0.72 -25.45
C ILE A 185 16.04 0.16 -26.87
N ASP A 186 17.22 -0.38 -27.14
CA ASP A 186 17.55 -1.02 -28.42
C ASP A 186 16.67 -2.26 -28.67
N TYR A 187 16.51 -3.12 -27.66
CA TYR A 187 15.61 -4.26 -27.73
C TYR A 187 14.17 -3.88 -28.06
N LEU A 188 13.63 -2.89 -27.37
CA LEU A 188 12.27 -2.38 -27.63
C LEU A 188 12.17 -1.76 -29.03
N THR A 189 13.16 -0.99 -29.44
CA THR A 189 13.21 -0.38 -30.77
C THR A 189 13.10 -1.42 -31.88
N ASP A 190 13.90 -2.48 -31.80
CA ASP A 190 13.91 -3.54 -32.80
C ASP A 190 12.62 -4.37 -32.81
N ASN A 191 12.07 -4.67 -31.62
CA ASN A 191 10.85 -5.44 -31.51
C ASN A 191 9.63 -4.69 -32.03
N PHE A 192 9.45 -3.41 -31.68
CA PHE A 192 8.32 -2.62 -32.15
C PHE A 192 8.41 -2.30 -33.65
N ARG A 193 9.63 -2.10 -34.18
CA ARG A 193 9.84 -2.03 -35.64
C ARG A 193 9.42 -3.33 -36.34
N ARG A 194 9.77 -4.49 -35.78
CA ARG A 194 9.36 -5.80 -36.32
C ARG A 194 7.85 -6.00 -36.24
N LEU A 195 7.20 -5.49 -35.19
CA LEU A 195 5.74 -5.50 -35.03
C LEU A 195 5.03 -4.53 -35.98
N GLY A 196 5.76 -3.56 -36.58
CA GLY A 196 5.19 -2.57 -37.48
C GLY A 196 4.24 -1.57 -36.84
N ARG A 197 4.35 -1.33 -35.54
CA ARG A 197 3.52 -0.38 -34.80
C ARG A 197 4.30 0.34 -33.70
N ASP A 198 3.76 1.46 -33.28
CA ASP A 198 4.28 2.22 -32.16
C ASP A 198 3.92 1.55 -30.80
N PRO A 199 4.80 1.63 -29.79
CA PRO A 199 4.47 1.21 -28.43
C PRO A 199 3.52 2.20 -27.76
N THR A 200 2.71 1.68 -26.84
CA THR A 200 1.92 2.52 -25.93
C THR A 200 2.70 2.80 -24.64
N ASP A 201 2.33 3.87 -23.94
CA ASP A 201 2.85 4.20 -22.61
C ASP A 201 2.66 3.04 -21.61
N VAL A 202 1.50 2.37 -21.68
CA VAL A 202 1.20 1.19 -20.82
C VAL A 202 2.14 0.03 -21.12
N GLU A 203 2.40 -0.28 -22.40
CA GLU A 203 3.33 -1.36 -22.78
C GLU A 203 4.75 -1.06 -22.31
N LEU A 204 5.19 0.18 -22.45
CA LEU A 204 6.51 0.60 -21.95
C LEU A 204 6.59 0.51 -20.43
N MET A 205 5.54 0.94 -19.72
CA MET A 205 5.48 0.83 -18.27
C MET A 205 5.45 -0.63 -17.80
N MET A 206 4.68 -1.49 -18.46
CA MET A 206 4.64 -2.94 -18.17
C MET A 206 6.02 -3.59 -18.39
N PHE A 207 6.69 -3.27 -19.50
CA PHE A 207 8.03 -3.77 -19.77
C PHE A 207 9.02 -3.30 -18.69
N ALA A 208 9.00 -2.01 -18.36
CA ALA A 208 9.85 -1.43 -17.33
C ALA A 208 9.61 -2.09 -15.96
N GLN A 209 8.36 -2.34 -15.58
CA GLN A 209 8.02 -3.00 -14.32
C GLN A 209 8.43 -4.48 -14.29
N ALA A 210 8.16 -5.23 -15.37
CA ALA A 210 8.55 -6.63 -15.48
C ALA A 210 10.08 -6.82 -15.48
N ASN A 211 10.79 -5.88 -16.10
CA ASN A 211 12.24 -5.88 -16.25
C ASN A 211 12.96 -5.02 -15.21
N SER A 212 12.20 -4.41 -14.30
CA SER A 212 12.73 -3.49 -13.31
C SER A 212 13.66 -4.19 -12.32
N GLU A 213 14.57 -3.42 -11.76
CA GLU A 213 15.39 -3.81 -10.63
C GLU A 213 14.59 -3.96 -9.31
N HIS A 214 13.32 -4.29 -9.40
CA HIS A 214 12.45 -4.49 -8.25
C HIS A 214 13.07 -5.45 -7.22
N CYS A 215 13.60 -6.58 -7.72
CA CYS A 215 14.37 -7.54 -6.92
C CYS A 215 15.90 -7.34 -7.04
N ARG A 216 16.35 -6.33 -7.74
CA ARG A 216 17.76 -5.99 -7.98
C ARG A 216 18.58 -7.14 -8.56
N HIS A 217 17.98 -8.08 -9.27
CA HIS A 217 18.65 -9.25 -9.81
C HIS A 217 19.76 -8.88 -10.80
N LYS A 218 19.55 -7.86 -11.63
CA LYS A 218 20.58 -7.37 -12.57
C LYS A 218 21.80 -6.85 -11.81
N ILE A 219 21.61 -6.00 -10.78
CA ILE A 219 22.68 -5.46 -9.95
C ILE A 219 23.40 -6.59 -9.20
N PHE A 220 22.65 -7.50 -8.57
CA PHE A 220 23.22 -8.60 -7.79
C PHE A 220 23.93 -9.65 -8.63
N ASN A 221 23.55 -9.83 -9.90
CA ASN A 221 24.24 -10.72 -10.84
C ASN A 221 25.32 -10.03 -11.68
N ALA A 222 25.38 -8.70 -11.67
CA ALA A 222 26.31 -7.94 -12.48
C ALA A 222 27.77 -8.26 -12.11
N ASN A 223 28.65 -8.23 -13.12
CA ASN A 223 30.08 -8.14 -12.90
C ASN A 223 30.43 -6.70 -12.46
N TRP A 224 31.36 -6.58 -11.57
CA TRP A 224 31.76 -5.29 -11.02
C TRP A 224 33.26 -5.15 -10.89
N THR A 225 33.72 -3.92 -10.95
CA THR A 225 35.15 -3.56 -10.93
C THR A 225 35.38 -2.55 -9.81
N VAL A 226 36.35 -2.81 -8.94
CA VAL A 226 36.76 -1.91 -7.89
C VAL A 226 38.19 -1.46 -8.14
N ASP A 227 38.42 -0.16 -8.27
CA ASP A 227 39.73 0.44 -8.55
C ASP A 227 40.43 -0.19 -9.76
N GLY A 228 39.68 -0.45 -10.84
CA GLY A 228 40.17 -1.04 -12.09
C GLY A 228 40.41 -2.56 -12.03
N LYS A 229 40.03 -3.24 -10.94
CA LYS A 229 40.14 -4.70 -10.80
C LYS A 229 38.79 -5.35 -10.84
N GLU A 230 38.58 -6.27 -11.78
CA GLU A 230 37.40 -7.10 -11.80
C GLU A 230 37.31 -7.97 -10.56
N GLN A 231 36.10 -8.06 -9.99
CA GLN A 231 35.80 -8.91 -8.85
C GLN A 231 35.44 -10.32 -9.30
N ALA A 232 35.93 -11.31 -8.57
CA ALA A 232 35.74 -12.72 -8.91
C ALA A 232 34.29 -13.21 -8.82
N PHE A 233 33.48 -12.56 -8.01
CA PHE A 233 32.11 -12.93 -7.75
C PHE A 233 31.18 -11.74 -7.89
N SER A 234 30.00 -11.97 -8.45
CA SER A 234 28.85 -11.06 -8.30
C SER A 234 28.39 -11.05 -6.84
N LEU A 235 27.51 -10.11 -6.46
CA LEU A 235 26.94 -10.07 -5.10
C LEU A 235 26.20 -11.37 -4.77
N PHE A 236 25.42 -11.93 -5.69
CA PHE A 236 24.81 -13.26 -5.50
C PHE A 236 25.85 -14.37 -5.43
N GLY A 237 26.95 -14.25 -6.16
CA GLY A 237 28.07 -15.18 -6.05
C GLY A 237 28.64 -15.21 -4.63
N MET A 238 28.86 -14.06 -4.01
CA MET A 238 29.34 -13.95 -2.62
C MET A 238 28.36 -14.58 -1.62
N ILE A 239 27.05 -14.34 -1.78
CA ILE A 239 26.03 -14.96 -0.92
C ILE A 239 26.06 -16.49 -1.05
N ARG A 240 26.19 -17.02 -2.28
CA ARG A 240 26.29 -18.46 -2.52
C ARG A 240 27.55 -19.08 -1.91
N GLU A 241 28.69 -18.38 -1.96
CA GLU A 241 29.92 -18.87 -1.33
C GLU A 241 29.78 -18.93 0.21
N THR A 242 29.06 -17.98 0.83
CA THR A 242 28.75 -18.02 2.25
C THR A 242 27.97 -19.30 2.61
N HIS A 243 26.93 -19.61 1.82
CA HIS A 243 26.15 -20.83 2.04
C HIS A 243 26.97 -22.11 1.78
N LYS A 244 27.83 -22.14 0.76
CA LYS A 244 28.71 -23.30 0.51
C LYS A 244 29.70 -23.54 1.66
N ALA A 245 30.18 -22.47 2.29
CA ALA A 245 31.11 -22.58 3.42
C ALA A 245 30.40 -23.07 4.70
N HIS A 246 29.11 -22.76 4.88
CA HIS A 246 28.33 -23.09 6.07
C HIS A 246 26.90 -23.53 5.68
N PRO A 247 26.72 -24.76 5.14
CA PRO A 247 25.42 -25.25 4.68
C PRO A 247 24.56 -25.84 5.80
N GLU A 248 25.11 -26.01 7.01
CA GLU A 248 24.48 -26.70 8.13
C GLU A 248 23.15 -26.01 8.52
N GLY A 249 22.13 -26.79 8.78
CA GLY A 249 20.80 -26.30 9.12
C GLY A 249 19.98 -25.77 7.96
N THR A 250 20.51 -25.78 6.72
CA THR A 250 19.77 -25.43 5.53
C THR A 250 19.25 -26.68 4.83
N VAL A 251 17.92 -26.84 4.77
CA VAL A 251 17.24 -27.92 4.06
C VAL A 251 17.10 -27.59 2.58
N VAL A 252 16.66 -26.35 2.29
CA VAL A 252 16.58 -25.77 0.95
C VAL A 252 17.12 -24.36 1.00
N ALA A 253 18.20 -24.07 0.32
CA ALA A 253 18.83 -22.75 0.31
C ALA A 253 17.97 -21.73 -0.44
N TYR A 254 17.57 -22.07 -1.66
CA TYR A 254 16.76 -21.23 -2.52
C TYR A 254 16.16 -22.08 -3.64
N SER A 255 14.84 -22.18 -3.64
CA SER A 255 14.08 -22.77 -4.73
C SER A 255 12.89 -21.87 -4.98
N ASP A 256 12.91 -21.14 -6.08
CA ASP A 256 12.02 -20.01 -6.31
C ASP A 256 12.20 -18.96 -5.20
N ASN A 257 11.13 -18.31 -4.72
CA ASN A 257 11.20 -17.33 -3.63
C ASN A 257 11.06 -17.95 -2.23
N ALA A 258 11.60 -19.15 -2.05
CA ALA A 258 11.50 -19.89 -0.82
C ALA A 258 12.83 -20.48 -0.35
N ALA A 259 13.01 -20.53 0.97
CA ALA A 259 14.09 -21.25 1.64
C ALA A 259 13.52 -22.04 2.81
N VAL A 260 14.14 -23.17 3.13
CA VAL A 260 13.77 -24.01 4.27
C VAL A 260 15.00 -24.23 5.14
N ILE A 261 14.88 -23.91 6.41
CA ILE A 261 15.92 -24.16 7.42
C ILE A 261 15.39 -25.14 8.46
N GLU A 262 16.30 -25.89 9.09
CA GLU A 262 15.97 -26.74 10.22
C GLU A 262 15.39 -25.90 11.36
N GLY A 263 14.33 -26.41 11.98
CA GLY A 263 13.71 -25.77 13.14
C GLY A 263 14.36 -26.17 14.45
N ALA A 264 14.04 -25.45 15.50
CA ALA A 264 14.42 -25.79 16.87
C ALA A 264 13.17 -25.85 17.76
N ALA A 265 13.24 -26.73 18.78
CA ALA A 265 12.23 -26.74 19.82
C ALA A 265 12.40 -25.52 20.73
N VAL A 266 11.47 -24.57 20.64
CA VAL A 266 11.51 -23.34 21.41
C VAL A 266 10.20 -23.12 22.16
N LYS A 267 10.26 -22.43 23.29
CA LYS A 267 9.08 -21.91 23.98
C LYS A 267 8.71 -20.56 23.41
N ARG A 268 7.46 -20.41 22.96
CA ARG A 268 6.92 -19.14 22.46
C ARG A 268 5.87 -18.62 23.44
N PHE A 269 6.00 -17.38 23.83
CA PHE A 269 4.94 -16.68 24.53
C PHE A 269 3.84 -16.31 23.53
N VAL A 270 2.63 -16.79 23.78
CA VAL A 270 1.44 -16.44 23.00
C VAL A 270 0.46 -15.79 23.98
N PRO A 271 0.03 -14.53 23.75
CA PRO A 271 -1.02 -13.92 24.56
C PRO A 271 -2.28 -14.79 24.50
N GLY A 272 -2.90 -15.05 25.65
CA GLY A 272 -4.20 -15.70 25.67
C GLY A 272 -5.27 -14.87 24.95
N LEU A 273 -6.27 -15.52 24.41
CA LEU A 273 -7.51 -14.86 24.03
C LEU A 273 -8.20 -14.43 25.33
N PHE A 274 -8.44 -13.13 25.50
CA PHE A 274 -9.20 -12.56 26.62
C PHE A 274 -10.68 -12.51 26.25
#